data_e4b2fc20db0e9da64cb28046572fdf27
#
_entry.id   e4b2fc20db0e9da64cb28046572fdf27
#
_cell.length_a   1.000
_cell.length_b   1.000
_cell.length_c   1.000
_cell.angle_alpha   90.00
_cell.angle_beta   90.00
_cell.angle_gamma   90.00
#
_symmetry.space_group_name_H-M   'P 1'
#
loop_
_entity.id
_entity.type
_entity.pdbx_description
1 polymer ?
#
loop_
_entity_poly.entity_id
_entity_poly.type
_entity_poly.pdbx_seq_one_letter_code
_entity_poly.pdbx_strand_id
1 'polypeptide(L)'
;MDKVTKNVRRKRQLEDGLDAMDRKLLSLLAKNAELSYGELGNAIHLSPPAVHERVKRLRAGGFIRATVALLDGPKIGKNLLAFVHLETSNWETTRKVLEMTSFSEIEEVHTVAGDTAMILKVRTEDPSSLERLLGMFHRLEGFKSVKTFVALGTYLERGPQIG
;
A
#
# COMPACT_ATOMS: atom_id res chain seq x y z
N MET A 1 -31.50 5.94 22.81
CA MET A 1 -30.01 5.94 22.86
C MET A 1 -29.49 6.44 21.54
N ASP A 2 -28.92 7.62 21.55
CA ASP A 2 -28.77 8.50 20.41
C ASP A 2 -27.62 8.07 19.49
N LYS A 3 -27.76 8.26 18.15
CA LYS A 3 -26.73 7.98 17.13
C LYS A 3 -25.39 8.68 17.44
N VAL A 4 -25.43 9.81 18.10
CA VAL A 4 -24.25 10.59 18.54
C VAL A 4 -23.45 9.83 19.59
N THR A 5 -24.09 9.20 20.58
CA THR A 5 -23.43 8.42 21.63
C THR A 5 -22.77 7.16 21.10
N LYS A 6 -23.37 6.52 20.07
CA LYS A 6 -22.75 5.36 19.37
C LYS A 6 -21.52 5.78 18.58
N ASN A 7 -21.52 6.94 17.91
CA ASN A 7 -20.37 7.45 17.16
C ASN A 7 -19.22 7.88 18.07
N VAL A 8 -19.50 8.48 19.22
CA VAL A 8 -18.48 8.87 20.20
C VAL A 8 -17.85 7.63 20.86
N ARG A 9 -18.63 6.58 21.18
CA ARG A 9 -18.09 5.30 21.67
C ARG A 9 -17.27 4.58 20.58
N ARG A 10 -17.72 4.60 19.32
CA ARG A 10 -16.98 4.01 18.19
C ARG A 10 -15.67 4.76 17.94
N LYS A 11 -15.65 6.09 18.09
CA LYS A 11 -14.44 6.91 17.96
C LYS A 11 -13.46 6.67 19.13
N ARG A 12 -13.94 6.55 20.38
CA ARG A 12 -13.12 6.17 21.53
C ARG A 12 -12.53 4.75 21.42
N GLN A 13 -13.27 3.77 20.87
CA GLN A 13 -12.74 2.41 20.63
C GLN A 13 -11.71 2.36 19.49
N LEU A 14 -11.69 3.35 18.58
CA LEU A 14 -10.66 3.50 17.55
C LEU A 14 -9.40 4.23 18.10
N GLU A 15 -9.54 4.97 19.18
CA GLU A 15 -8.45 5.65 19.90
C GLU A 15 -7.76 4.73 20.92
N ASP A 16 -8.41 3.65 21.37
CA ASP A 16 -7.77 2.59 22.16
C ASP A 16 -6.88 1.76 21.24
N GLY A 17 -5.57 2.00 21.36
CA GLY A 17 -4.54 1.40 20.53
C GLY A 17 -4.59 -0.14 20.52
N LEU A 18 -3.84 -0.76 19.59
CA LEU A 18 -3.74 -2.21 19.43
C LEU A 18 -3.32 -2.88 20.75
N ASP A 19 -4.10 -3.84 21.22
CA ASP A 19 -3.70 -4.71 22.33
C ASP A 19 -2.62 -5.74 21.88
N ALA A 20 -2.03 -6.46 22.83
CA ALA A 20 -0.98 -7.44 22.54
C ALA A 20 -1.48 -8.58 21.61
N MET A 21 -2.76 -8.97 21.72
CA MET A 21 -3.34 -10.00 20.86
C MET A 21 -3.60 -9.47 19.45
N ASP A 22 -4.03 -8.22 19.32
CA ASP A 22 -4.17 -7.55 18.02
C ASP A 22 -2.82 -7.45 17.29
N ARG A 23 -1.75 -7.10 18.00
CA ARG A 23 -0.39 -7.06 17.44
C ARG A 23 0.09 -8.44 16.97
N LYS A 24 -0.12 -9.49 17.76
CA LYS A 24 0.20 -10.87 17.38
C LYS A 24 -0.61 -11.29 16.14
N LEU A 25 -1.90 -11.00 16.12
CA LEU A 25 -2.79 -11.32 15.01
C LEU A 25 -2.37 -10.62 13.71
N LEU A 26 -2.07 -9.33 13.78
CA LEU A 26 -1.54 -8.57 12.64
C LEU A 26 -0.18 -9.09 12.17
N SER A 27 0.71 -9.50 13.10
CA SER A 27 2.02 -10.08 12.76
C SER A 27 1.87 -11.41 12.01
N LEU A 28 0.92 -12.26 12.40
CA LEU A 28 0.63 -13.53 11.71
C LEU A 28 0.05 -13.27 10.32
N LEU A 29 -0.96 -12.40 10.23
CA LEU A 29 -1.62 -12.05 8.97
C LEU A 29 -0.69 -11.34 7.98
N ALA A 30 0.27 -10.53 8.47
CA ALA A 30 1.26 -9.88 7.63
C ALA A 30 2.28 -10.86 7.02
N LYS A 31 2.46 -12.04 7.64
CA LYS A 31 3.32 -13.12 7.13
C LYS A 31 2.57 -14.08 6.22
N ASN A 32 1.36 -14.43 6.61
CA ASN A 32 0.49 -15.31 5.85
C ASN A 32 -0.99 -14.96 6.08
N ALA A 33 -1.58 -14.33 5.09
CA ALA A 33 -2.98 -13.90 5.14
C ALA A 33 -3.99 -15.02 4.83
N GLU A 34 -3.51 -16.23 4.44
CA GLU A 34 -4.35 -17.41 4.16
C GLU A 34 -4.65 -18.25 5.40
N LEU A 35 -4.03 -17.92 6.55
CA LEU A 35 -4.31 -18.63 7.80
C LEU A 35 -5.80 -18.56 8.15
N SER A 36 -6.38 -19.72 8.42
CA SER A 36 -7.76 -19.82 8.91
C SER A 36 -7.89 -19.22 10.30
N TYR A 37 -9.10 -18.83 10.69
CA TYR A 37 -9.36 -18.35 12.05
C TYR A 37 -9.08 -19.41 13.13
N GLY A 38 -9.13 -20.70 12.77
CA GLY A 38 -8.72 -21.79 13.66
C GLY A 38 -7.22 -21.80 13.91
N GLU A 39 -6.40 -21.70 12.85
CA GLU A 39 -4.95 -21.66 12.96
C GLU A 39 -4.48 -20.40 13.69
N LEU A 40 -5.06 -19.24 13.36
CA LEU A 40 -4.81 -18.00 14.09
C LEU A 40 -5.17 -18.13 15.56
N GLY A 41 -6.34 -18.71 15.87
CA GLY A 41 -6.80 -18.93 17.25
C GLY A 41 -5.87 -19.82 18.05
N ASN A 42 -5.40 -20.92 17.46
CA ASN A 42 -4.42 -21.81 18.08
C ASN A 42 -3.11 -21.06 18.40
N ALA A 43 -2.62 -20.23 17.47
CA ALA A 43 -1.37 -19.48 17.64
C ALA A 43 -1.44 -18.39 18.74
N ILE A 44 -2.63 -17.85 19.03
CA ILE A 44 -2.80 -16.77 20.03
C ILE A 44 -3.69 -17.16 21.22
N HIS A 45 -4.05 -18.45 21.34
CA HIS A 45 -4.90 -19.00 22.40
C HIS A 45 -6.30 -18.36 22.49
N LEU A 46 -6.95 -18.15 21.34
CA LEU A 46 -8.31 -17.63 21.24
C LEU A 46 -9.20 -18.57 20.43
N SER A 47 -10.50 -18.53 20.70
CA SER A 47 -11.50 -19.27 19.88
C SER A 47 -11.60 -18.65 18.49
N PRO A 48 -11.93 -19.44 17.44
CA PRO A 48 -12.13 -18.91 16.08
C PRO A 48 -13.14 -17.76 15.99
N PRO A 49 -14.30 -17.78 16.69
CA PRO A 49 -15.21 -16.64 16.73
C PRO A 49 -14.58 -15.37 17.32
N ALA A 50 -13.75 -15.49 18.37
CA ALA A 50 -13.08 -14.34 18.97
C ALA A 50 -12.02 -13.75 18.00
N VAL A 51 -11.29 -14.59 17.26
CA VAL A 51 -10.37 -14.16 16.19
C VAL A 51 -11.15 -13.44 15.09
N HIS A 52 -12.25 -14.00 14.61
CA HIS A 52 -13.10 -13.38 13.59
C HIS A 52 -13.53 -11.95 13.98
N GLU A 53 -14.05 -11.76 15.20
CA GLU A 53 -14.48 -10.45 15.66
C GLU A 53 -13.32 -9.47 15.77
N ARG A 54 -12.12 -9.92 16.21
CA ARG A 54 -10.92 -9.08 16.22
C ARG A 54 -10.49 -8.67 14.82
N VAL A 55 -10.38 -9.60 13.87
CA VAL A 55 -10.02 -9.29 12.47
C VAL A 55 -11.04 -8.32 11.85
N LYS A 56 -12.34 -8.53 12.09
CA LYS A 56 -13.39 -7.63 11.64
C LYS A 56 -13.21 -6.21 12.20
N ARG A 57 -12.88 -6.09 13.49
CA ARG A 57 -12.57 -4.80 14.13
C ARG A 57 -11.32 -4.15 13.54
N LEU A 58 -10.26 -4.91 13.32
CA LEU A 58 -9.00 -4.42 12.74
C LEU A 58 -9.19 -3.92 11.30
N ARG A 59 -10.02 -4.60 10.51
CA ARG A 59 -10.43 -4.13 9.17
C ARG A 59 -11.28 -2.86 9.25
N ALA A 60 -12.28 -2.83 10.11
CA ALA A 60 -13.14 -1.67 10.29
C ALA A 60 -12.38 -0.44 10.84
N GLY A 61 -11.33 -0.67 11.60
CA GLY A 61 -10.42 0.35 12.13
C GLY A 61 -9.34 0.80 11.15
N GLY A 62 -9.25 0.18 9.94
CA GLY A 62 -8.27 0.52 8.92
C GLY A 62 -6.85 0.00 9.19
N PHE A 63 -6.63 -0.80 10.24
CA PHE A 63 -5.34 -1.45 10.49
C PHE A 63 -4.99 -2.48 9.41
N ILE A 64 -6.00 -3.15 8.85
CA ILE A 64 -5.89 -4.00 7.67
C ILE A 64 -6.61 -3.27 6.54
N ARG A 65 -5.86 -2.66 5.62
CA ARG A 65 -6.41 -1.93 4.47
C ARG A 65 -6.98 -2.85 3.41
N ALA A 66 -6.26 -3.94 3.12
CA ALA A 66 -6.62 -4.95 2.13
C ALA A 66 -5.94 -6.28 2.44
N THR A 67 -6.46 -7.34 1.86
CA THR A 67 -5.79 -8.65 1.75
C THR A 67 -5.67 -8.95 0.26
N VAL A 68 -4.45 -8.97 -0.25
CA VAL A 68 -4.16 -9.13 -1.69
C VAL A 68 -3.04 -10.14 -1.88
N ALA A 69 -3.00 -10.79 -3.04
CA ALA A 69 -1.85 -11.59 -3.43
C ALA A 69 -0.69 -10.68 -3.86
N LEU A 70 0.51 -10.98 -3.40
CA LEU A 70 1.74 -10.41 -3.95
C LEU A 70 2.15 -11.23 -5.16
N LEU A 71 2.09 -10.63 -6.36
CA LEU A 71 2.39 -11.31 -7.61
C LEU A 71 3.88 -11.19 -7.95
N ASP A 72 4.44 -12.25 -8.52
CA ASP A 72 5.79 -12.25 -9.09
C ASP A 72 5.76 -11.53 -10.46
N GLY A 73 6.24 -10.28 -10.48
CA GLY A 73 6.21 -9.42 -11.67
C GLY A 73 6.79 -10.09 -12.91
N PRO A 74 8.03 -10.62 -12.90
CA PRO A 74 8.61 -11.38 -14.01
C PRO A 74 7.74 -12.53 -14.51
N LYS A 75 7.12 -13.32 -13.63
CA LYS A 75 6.28 -14.46 -14.04
C LYS A 75 4.98 -14.03 -14.72
N ILE A 76 4.51 -12.82 -14.49
CA ILE A 76 3.33 -12.26 -15.17
C ILE A 76 3.70 -11.33 -16.33
N GLY A 77 4.97 -11.34 -16.77
CA GLY A 77 5.45 -10.57 -17.92
C GLY A 77 5.82 -9.11 -17.60
N LYS A 78 5.79 -8.70 -16.33
CA LYS A 78 6.18 -7.35 -15.87
C LYS A 78 7.63 -7.37 -15.39
N ASN A 79 8.59 -7.42 -16.32
CA ASN A 79 10.00 -7.71 -16.03
C ASN A 79 10.80 -6.52 -15.53
N LEU A 80 10.34 -5.29 -15.80
CA LEU A 80 11.11 -4.07 -15.51
C LEU A 80 10.49 -3.29 -14.37
N LEU A 81 11.17 -3.29 -13.23
CA LEU A 81 10.86 -2.45 -12.08
C LEU A 81 11.70 -1.17 -12.14
N ALA A 82 11.07 -0.01 -11.95
CA ALA A 82 11.77 1.26 -11.84
C ALA A 82 11.18 2.16 -10.75
N PHE A 83 12.03 3.03 -10.20
CA PHE A 83 11.63 4.12 -9.32
C PHE A 83 11.76 5.43 -10.10
N VAL A 84 10.65 6.13 -10.24
CA VAL A 84 10.54 7.35 -11.04
C VAL A 84 10.36 8.54 -10.11
N HIS A 85 11.34 9.43 -10.11
CA HIS A 85 11.32 10.69 -9.38
C HIS A 85 10.78 11.78 -10.31
N LEU A 86 9.66 12.38 -9.96
CA LEU A 86 9.03 13.45 -10.72
C LEU A 86 9.16 14.78 -10.00
N GLU A 87 9.57 15.80 -10.74
CA GLU A 87 9.56 17.19 -10.32
C GLU A 87 8.46 17.95 -11.07
N THR A 88 7.66 18.71 -10.34
CA THR A 88 6.56 19.52 -10.88
C THR A 88 6.72 20.97 -10.45
N SER A 89 6.18 21.91 -11.24
CA SER A 89 6.27 23.34 -10.97
C SER A 89 5.32 23.82 -9.87
N ASN A 90 4.25 23.08 -9.62
CA ASN A 90 3.21 23.47 -8.67
C ASN A 90 2.38 22.27 -8.21
N TRP A 91 1.59 22.48 -7.16
CA TRP A 91 0.76 21.45 -6.54
C TRP A 91 -0.37 20.94 -7.47
N GLU A 92 -0.87 21.78 -8.38
CA GLU A 92 -1.92 21.36 -9.31
C GLU A 92 -1.42 20.26 -10.26
N THR A 93 -0.20 20.42 -10.80
CA THR A 93 0.43 19.38 -11.63
C THR A 93 0.71 18.12 -10.81
N THR A 94 1.18 18.26 -9.57
CA THR A 94 1.34 17.13 -8.65
C THR A 94 0.03 16.35 -8.50
N ARG A 95 -1.09 17.05 -8.28
CA ARG A 95 -2.42 16.43 -8.14
C ARG A 95 -2.85 15.69 -9.41
N LYS A 96 -2.59 16.23 -10.59
CA LYS A 96 -2.88 15.54 -11.87
C LYS A 96 -2.15 14.20 -11.97
N VAL A 97 -0.88 14.13 -11.52
CA VAL A 97 -0.14 12.85 -11.46
C VAL A 97 -0.77 11.89 -10.45
N LEU A 98 -1.21 12.38 -9.28
CA LEU A 98 -1.90 11.53 -8.29
C LEU A 98 -3.22 10.94 -8.83
N GLU A 99 -3.88 11.61 -9.77
CA GLU A 99 -5.09 11.12 -10.45
C GLU A 99 -4.79 10.04 -11.50
N MET A 100 -3.52 9.90 -11.94
CA MET A 100 -3.08 8.87 -12.89
C MET A 100 -2.91 7.47 -12.27
N THR A 101 -3.38 7.25 -11.04
CA THR A 101 -3.30 5.96 -10.34
C THR A 101 -4.10 4.83 -10.98
N SER A 102 -4.87 5.09 -12.04
CA SER A 102 -5.57 4.07 -12.84
C SER A 102 -4.65 3.26 -13.76
N PHE A 103 -3.41 3.70 -13.98
CA PHE A 103 -2.44 2.95 -14.79
C PHE A 103 -1.92 1.73 -14.01
N SER A 104 -2.07 0.56 -14.59
CA SER A 104 -1.67 -0.72 -13.98
C SER A 104 -0.15 -0.84 -13.78
N GLU A 105 0.62 -0.02 -14.47
CA GLU A 105 2.07 0.06 -14.37
C GLU A 105 2.53 0.79 -13.10
N ILE A 106 1.67 1.60 -12.49
CA ILE A 106 1.98 2.36 -11.28
C ILE A 106 1.56 1.53 -10.06
N GLU A 107 2.54 1.01 -9.32
CA GLU A 107 2.32 0.21 -8.10
C GLU A 107 2.19 1.08 -6.86
N GLU A 108 3.00 2.15 -6.76
CA GLU A 108 3.00 3.05 -5.61
C GLU A 108 3.25 4.51 -6.06
N VAL A 109 2.64 5.45 -5.36
CA VAL A 109 2.89 6.90 -5.53
C VAL A 109 3.08 7.53 -4.16
N HIS A 110 4.19 8.21 -3.97
CA HIS A 110 4.52 8.92 -2.74
C HIS A 110 4.86 10.38 -3.04
N THR A 111 4.17 11.32 -2.40
CA THR A 111 4.67 12.69 -2.32
C THR A 111 5.77 12.73 -1.26
N VAL A 112 6.86 13.41 -1.55
CA VAL A 112 8.04 13.45 -0.68
C VAL A 112 8.50 14.87 -0.42
N ALA A 113 9.18 15.06 0.70
CA ALA A 113 9.88 16.29 1.01
C ALA A 113 11.35 16.14 0.59
N GLY A 114 11.84 17.01 -0.30
CA GLY A 114 13.21 16.95 -0.83
C GLY A 114 13.31 17.69 -2.16
N ASP A 115 14.25 17.26 -2.97
CA ASP A 115 14.57 17.83 -4.29
C ASP A 115 13.67 17.30 -5.42
N THR A 116 12.69 16.46 -5.09
CA THR A 116 11.67 15.95 -6.01
C THR A 116 10.29 16.09 -5.38
N ALA A 117 9.24 16.24 -6.21
CA ALA A 117 7.87 16.37 -5.72
C ALA A 117 7.28 15.01 -5.32
N MET A 118 7.63 13.95 -6.05
CA MET A 118 7.11 12.61 -5.79
C MET A 118 8.01 11.50 -6.32
N ILE A 119 7.82 10.32 -5.74
CA ILE A 119 8.48 9.07 -6.16
C ILE A 119 7.37 8.07 -6.48
N LEU A 120 7.47 7.44 -7.66
CA LEU A 120 6.60 6.37 -8.10
C LEU A 120 7.39 5.07 -8.16
N LYS A 121 6.78 3.98 -7.69
CA LYS A 121 7.21 2.62 -8.02
C LYS A 121 6.41 2.18 -9.22
N VAL A 122 7.08 1.88 -10.32
CA VAL A 122 6.46 1.48 -11.58
C VAL A 122 7.01 0.14 -12.03
N ARG A 123 6.14 -0.67 -12.62
CA ARG A 123 6.53 -1.97 -13.16
C ARG A 123 5.94 -2.15 -14.55
N THR A 124 6.82 -2.37 -15.53
CA THR A 124 6.47 -2.47 -16.95
C THR A 124 7.00 -3.80 -17.54
N GLU A 125 6.56 -4.11 -18.73
CA GLU A 125 6.99 -5.30 -19.46
C GLU A 125 8.45 -5.19 -19.90
N ASP A 126 8.80 -4.02 -20.46
CA ASP A 126 10.05 -3.73 -21.11
C ASP A 126 10.40 -2.21 -21.06
N PRO A 127 11.60 -1.81 -21.54
CA PRO A 127 12.00 -0.42 -21.60
C PRO A 127 11.08 0.46 -22.48
N SER A 128 10.53 -0.08 -23.56
CA SER A 128 9.64 0.68 -24.45
C SER A 128 8.31 1.02 -23.77
N SER A 129 7.79 0.10 -22.94
CA SER A 129 6.62 0.34 -22.12
C SER A 129 6.89 1.40 -21.05
N LEU A 130 8.08 1.38 -20.43
CA LEU A 130 8.52 2.42 -19.50
C LEU A 130 8.62 3.79 -20.21
N GLU A 131 9.24 3.84 -21.39
CA GLU A 131 9.35 5.07 -22.19
C GLU A 131 7.96 5.68 -22.50
N ARG A 132 6.99 4.85 -22.90
CA ARG A 132 5.61 5.29 -23.13
C ARG A 132 4.98 5.92 -21.87
N LEU A 133 5.17 5.27 -20.70
CA LEU A 133 4.69 5.79 -19.43
C LEU A 133 5.34 7.14 -19.09
N LEU A 134 6.66 7.26 -19.23
CA LEU A 134 7.39 8.52 -18.98
C LEU A 134 6.95 9.61 -19.95
N GLY A 135 6.69 9.28 -21.21
CA GLY A 135 6.18 10.20 -22.24
C GLY A 135 4.82 10.82 -21.88
N MET A 136 4.00 10.14 -21.06
CA MET A 136 2.74 10.73 -20.57
C MET A 136 3.00 11.83 -19.53
N PHE A 137 3.98 11.65 -18.65
CA PHE A 137 4.34 12.70 -17.68
C PHE A 137 4.91 13.95 -18.35
N HIS A 138 5.71 13.78 -19.41
CA HIS A 138 6.27 14.89 -20.19
C HIS A 138 5.22 15.77 -20.86
N ARG A 139 4.00 15.25 -21.10
CA ARG A 139 2.89 16.02 -21.71
C ARG A 139 2.10 16.82 -20.69
N LEU A 140 2.34 16.65 -19.41
CA LEU A 140 1.65 17.40 -18.37
C LEU A 140 2.17 18.84 -18.30
N GLU A 141 1.27 19.78 -18.38
CA GLU A 141 1.60 21.19 -18.12
C GLU A 141 2.13 21.36 -16.71
N GLY A 142 3.28 22.01 -16.55
CA GLY A 142 3.94 22.17 -15.27
C GLY A 142 4.83 20.99 -14.85
N PHE A 143 5.02 19.99 -15.71
CA PHE A 143 6.10 19.02 -15.56
C PHE A 143 7.46 19.71 -15.67
N LYS A 144 8.42 19.38 -14.81
CA LYS A 144 9.78 19.94 -14.84
C LYS A 144 10.82 18.93 -15.27
N SER A 145 10.93 17.84 -14.52
CA SER A 145 11.93 16.82 -14.79
C SER A 145 11.52 15.44 -14.29
N VAL A 146 12.15 14.42 -14.85
CA VAL A 146 12.06 13.02 -14.40
C VAL A 146 13.46 12.44 -14.27
N LYS A 147 13.69 11.73 -13.15
CA LYS A 147 14.85 10.86 -12.98
C LYS A 147 14.33 9.45 -12.77
N THR A 148 14.83 8.48 -13.52
CA THR A 148 14.39 7.10 -13.46
C THR A 148 15.54 6.19 -13.04
N PHE A 149 15.28 5.37 -12.02
CA PHE A 149 16.21 4.38 -11.51
C PHE A 149 15.61 2.99 -11.78
N VAL A 150 16.22 2.26 -12.70
CA VAL A 150 15.83 0.89 -13.00
C VAL A 150 16.43 -0.04 -11.93
N ALA A 151 15.58 -0.84 -11.29
CA ALA A 151 16.04 -1.83 -10.33
C ALA A 151 16.75 -2.99 -11.05
N LEU A 152 18.00 -3.27 -10.67
CA LEU A 152 18.77 -4.40 -11.20
C LEU A 152 18.38 -5.72 -10.53
N GLY A 153 17.78 -5.68 -9.34
CA GLY A 153 17.29 -6.83 -8.61
C GLY A 153 16.50 -6.41 -7.38
N THR A 154 15.52 -7.22 -7.00
CA THR A 154 14.72 -7.05 -5.79
C THR A 154 15.09 -8.14 -4.78
N TYR A 155 15.67 -7.76 -3.66
CA TYR A 155 16.09 -8.69 -2.61
C TYR A 155 15.07 -8.83 -1.49
N LEU A 156 14.19 -7.83 -1.33
CA LEU A 156 13.12 -7.85 -0.35
C LEU A 156 11.95 -7.00 -0.85
N GLU A 157 10.76 -7.59 -0.87
CA GLU A 157 9.51 -6.91 -1.13
C GLU A 157 8.45 -7.42 -0.16
N ARG A 158 7.97 -6.56 0.73
CA ARG A 158 6.92 -6.88 1.71
C ARG A 158 6.28 -5.61 2.24
N GLY A 159 5.06 -5.73 2.77
CA GLY A 159 4.38 -4.66 3.49
C GLY A 159 4.98 -4.35 4.87
N PRO A 160 4.45 -3.34 5.58
CA PRO A 160 4.83 -3.01 6.94
C PRO A 160 4.71 -4.22 7.87
N GLN A 161 5.69 -4.40 8.75
CA GLN A 161 5.68 -5.43 9.78
C GLN A 161 5.39 -4.79 11.13
N ILE A 162 4.73 -5.54 12.01
CA ILE A 162 4.48 -5.13 13.37
C ILE A 162 5.35 -5.98 14.31
N GLY A 163 6.09 -5.31 15.16
CA GLY A 163 6.93 -5.93 16.18
C GLY A 163 6.15 -6.21 17.47
#